data_f361344320f6e9a386b27aa29634eff0
#
_entry.id   f361344320f6e9a386b27aa29634eff0
#
_cell.length_a   1.000
_cell.length_b   1.000
_cell.length_c   1.000
_cell.angle_alpha   90.00
_cell.angle_beta   90.00
_cell.angle_gamma   90.00
#
_symmetry.space_group_name_H-M   'P 1'
#
loop_
_entity.id
_entity.type
_entity.pdbx_description
1 polymer ?
#
loop_
_entity_poly.entity_id
_entity_poly.type
_entity_poly.pdbx_seq_one_letter_code
_entity_poly.pdbx_strand_id
1 'polypeptide(L)'
;MVVSVVANPFFRKTDKADDFDTPNSVNDSDMPRITVLVLANNNAQALDANLSIILTQDYAPGYEVIVVGEKGDLPTEAVVEQYAHRGHLYATYIPHRSLFMSKSKLAVALGVKAAHNEWIVMVNAECRPQSDVWLKTLASRMDSDANLVMGYSNYDSEARGYYRFARLRTMCYMLRRAVGSVAYRTNGTNIAFRRSEFIAQEGYRGNLQLVNGEYDFIINKYAQPGQTRVVTAEDACIREDSPTSKQWHDRDICYAHIRKFLSRSTAPRTLFNFDMTMMYANYAALVASIVLSAVSQRWILLAVAALYLVLTIVLRSLIARKV
;
A
#
# COMPACT_ATOMS: atom_id res chain seq x y z
N MET A 1 -10.77 -24.74 -11.20
CA MET A 1 -9.42 -24.38 -11.68
C MET A 1 -9.46 -23.32 -12.78
N VAL A 2 -10.03 -23.60 -13.95
CA VAL A 2 -10.05 -22.64 -15.08
C VAL A 2 -10.60 -21.27 -14.66
N VAL A 3 -11.73 -21.22 -13.93
CA VAL A 3 -12.34 -19.98 -13.44
C VAL A 3 -11.43 -19.26 -12.46
N SER A 4 -10.79 -19.96 -11.52
CA SER A 4 -9.85 -19.40 -10.55
C SER A 4 -8.57 -18.88 -11.21
N VAL A 5 -8.15 -19.46 -12.34
CA VAL A 5 -7.00 -19.00 -13.13
C VAL A 5 -7.37 -17.79 -13.99
N VAL A 6 -8.51 -17.86 -14.69
CA VAL A 6 -8.96 -16.79 -15.61
C VAL A 6 -9.40 -15.54 -14.85
N ALA A 7 -10.06 -15.72 -13.70
CA ALA A 7 -10.49 -14.60 -12.84
C ALA A 7 -9.35 -14.03 -11.98
N ASN A 8 -8.25 -14.77 -11.82
CA ASN A 8 -7.13 -14.32 -10.98
C ASN A 8 -6.41 -13.14 -11.66
N PRO A 9 -6.36 -11.97 -11.02
CA PRO A 9 -5.68 -10.80 -11.58
C PRO A 9 -4.18 -11.02 -11.84
N PHE A 10 -3.54 -12.02 -11.20
CA PHE A 10 -2.14 -12.37 -11.46
C PHE A 10 -1.88 -12.98 -12.85
N PHE A 11 -2.89 -13.51 -13.51
CA PHE A 11 -2.74 -14.14 -14.85
C PHE A 11 -3.18 -13.22 -16.00
N ARG A 12 -3.83 -12.12 -15.71
CA ARG A 12 -4.14 -11.15 -16.76
C ARG A 12 -2.86 -10.40 -17.12
N LYS A 13 -2.25 -10.75 -18.26
CA LYS A 13 -1.32 -9.84 -18.92
C LYS A 13 -2.08 -8.54 -19.16
N THR A 14 -1.69 -7.48 -18.52
CA THR A 14 -1.99 -6.16 -19.02
C THR A 14 -0.96 -5.91 -20.10
N ASP A 15 -1.38 -5.57 -21.32
CA ASP A 15 -0.48 -5.19 -22.42
C ASP A 15 0.42 -3.98 -22.07
N LYS A 16 0.26 -3.45 -20.86
CA LYS A 16 1.06 -2.41 -20.23
C LYS A 16 1.95 -2.91 -19.08
N ALA A 17 2.05 -4.23 -18.85
CA ALA A 17 2.85 -4.76 -17.74
C ALA A 17 4.36 -4.54 -17.94
N ASP A 18 4.82 -4.44 -19.19
CA ASP A 18 6.22 -4.14 -19.51
C ASP A 18 6.62 -2.69 -19.16
N ASP A 19 5.64 -1.81 -18.90
CA ASP A 19 5.85 -0.43 -18.45
C ASP A 19 6.04 -0.29 -16.92
N PHE A 20 5.83 -1.36 -16.14
CA PHE A 20 5.87 -1.28 -14.68
C PHE A 20 7.28 -1.33 -14.08
N ASP A 21 8.18 -2.10 -14.71
CA ASP A 21 9.50 -2.42 -14.16
C ASP A 21 10.63 -1.57 -14.75
N THR A 22 10.41 -0.90 -15.87
CA THR A 22 11.40 0.03 -16.42
C THR A 22 11.12 1.44 -15.89
N PRO A 23 12.00 2.01 -15.05
CA PRO A 23 11.95 3.44 -14.77
C PRO A 23 12.00 4.16 -16.12
N ASN A 24 11.07 5.06 -16.38
CA ASN A 24 11.27 5.99 -17.47
C ASN A 24 12.65 6.61 -17.27
N SER A 25 13.48 6.67 -18.30
CA SER A 25 14.75 7.36 -18.28
C SER A 25 14.49 8.88 -18.23
N VAL A 26 13.86 9.32 -17.13
CA VAL A 26 13.63 10.72 -16.84
C VAL A 26 14.95 11.26 -16.31
N ASN A 27 15.46 12.32 -16.92
CA ASN A 27 16.64 12.99 -16.39
C ASN A 27 16.34 13.50 -14.98
N ASP A 28 17.27 13.37 -14.07
CA ASP A 28 17.12 13.82 -12.68
C ASP A 28 16.68 15.29 -12.58
N SER A 29 17.06 16.14 -13.58
CA SER A 29 16.65 17.54 -13.67
C SER A 29 15.16 17.77 -13.92
N ASP A 30 14.47 16.79 -14.49
CA ASP A 30 13.05 16.91 -14.88
C ASP A 30 12.12 16.34 -13.81
N MET A 31 12.68 15.75 -12.76
CA MET A 31 11.90 15.19 -11.64
C MET A 31 11.43 16.32 -10.69
N PRO A 32 10.20 16.21 -10.13
CA PRO A 32 9.66 17.22 -9.25
C PRO A 32 10.31 17.21 -7.86
N ARG A 33 10.34 18.34 -7.17
CA ARG A 33 10.61 18.36 -5.73
C ARG A 33 9.45 17.71 -4.96
N ILE A 34 9.77 16.99 -3.88
CA ILE A 34 8.85 16.14 -3.14
C ILE A 34 8.79 16.55 -1.66
N THR A 35 7.60 16.47 -1.07
CA THR A 35 7.42 16.45 0.38
C THR A 35 7.13 15.03 0.84
N VAL A 36 7.97 14.46 1.69
CA VAL A 36 7.69 13.18 2.36
C VAL A 36 6.97 13.48 3.67
N LEU A 37 5.72 13.05 3.74
CA LEU A 37 4.88 13.20 4.92
C LEU A 37 4.92 11.93 5.77
N VAL A 38 5.53 12.01 6.94
CA VAL A 38 5.66 10.90 7.89
C VAL A 38 4.63 11.05 9.01
N LEU A 39 3.71 10.12 9.11
CA LEU A 39 2.71 10.10 10.17
C LEU A 39 3.25 9.34 11.38
N ALA A 40 3.56 10.09 12.46
CA ALA A 40 4.07 9.54 13.72
C ALA A 40 2.97 9.67 14.80
N ASN A 41 2.32 8.55 15.13
CA ASN A 41 1.25 8.53 16.11
C ASN A 41 1.59 7.56 17.25
N ASN A 42 2.14 8.08 18.34
CA ASN A 42 2.58 7.31 19.52
C ASN A 42 3.54 6.15 19.16
N ASN A 43 4.42 6.36 18.20
CA ASN A 43 5.33 5.32 17.71
C ASN A 43 6.77 5.85 17.52
N ALA A 44 7.29 6.47 18.59
CA ALA A 44 8.63 7.06 18.63
C ALA A 44 9.73 6.04 18.29
N GLN A 45 9.60 4.80 18.77
CA GLN A 45 10.60 3.76 18.52
C GLN A 45 10.72 3.41 17.03
N ALA A 46 9.59 3.25 16.33
CA ALA A 46 9.62 3.01 14.89
C ALA A 46 10.09 4.22 14.11
N LEU A 47 9.70 5.43 14.55
CA LEU A 47 10.18 6.67 13.96
C LEU A 47 11.71 6.77 14.05
N ASP A 48 12.29 6.53 15.21
CA ASP A 48 13.74 6.56 15.45
C ASP A 48 14.49 5.58 14.55
N ALA A 49 13.97 4.35 14.43
CA ALA A 49 14.56 3.32 13.59
C ALA A 49 14.52 3.65 12.08
N ASN A 50 13.49 4.35 11.60
CA ASN A 50 13.23 4.49 10.17
C ASN A 50 13.49 5.91 9.63
N LEU A 51 13.46 6.95 10.47
CA LEU A 51 13.57 8.34 10.03
C LEU A 51 14.91 8.65 9.35
N SER A 52 16.01 8.06 9.85
CA SER A 52 17.34 8.24 9.24
C SER A 52 17.38 7.77 7.80
N ILE A 53 16.71 6.66 7.46
CA ILE A 53 16.66 6.08 6.12
C ILE A 53 15.86 6.99 5.18
N ILE A 54 14.77 7.58 5.68
CA ILE A 54 13.97 8.55 4.91
C ILE A 54 14.77 9.85 4.67
N LEU A 55 15.57 10.28 5.63
CA LEU A 55 16.38 11.50 5.55
C LEU A 55 17.66 11.37 4.71
N THR A 56 18.04 10.16 4.30
CA THR A 56 19.25 9.88 3.53
C THR A 56 18.99 9.37 2.12
N GLN A 57 17.79 9.64 1.58
CA GLN A 57 17.46 9.25 0.21
C GLN A 57 18.29 10.01 -0.82
N ASP A 58 18.81 9.30 -1.82
CA ASP A 58 19.49 9.88 -2.97
C ASP A 58 18.47 10.43 -3.98
N TYR A 59 18.19 11.72 -3.87
CA TYR A 59 17.22 12.41 -4.71
C TYR A 59 17.73 13.81 -5.10
N ALA A 60 18.32 13.92 -6.28
CA ALA A 60 18.99 15.12 -6.75
C ALA A 60 18.11 16.39 -6.82
N PRO A 61 16.81 16.34 -7.22
CA PRO A 61 15.96 17.53 -7.22
C PRO A 61 15.70 18.12 -5.83
N GLY A 62 15.97 17.34 -4.79
CA GLY A 62 15.75 17.72 -3.39
C GLY A 62 14.32 17.42 -2.91
N TYR A 63 14.22 17.16 -1.63
CA TYR A 63 12.96 16.89 -0.95
C TYR A 63 12.96 17.48 0.46
N GLU A 64 11.79 17.60 1.05
CA GLU A 64 11.60 17.90 2.45
C GLU A 64 10.88 16.75 3.15
N VAL A 65 11.13 16.58 4.43
CA VAL A 65 10.45 15.61 5.29
C VAL A 65 9.65 16.35 6.33
N ILE A 66 8.36 16.06 6.43
CA ILE A 66 7.47 16.63 7.45
C ILE A 66 6.98 15.49 8.33
N VAL A 67 7.44 15.48 9.58
CA VAL A 67 6.91 14.56 10.59
C VAL A 67 5.69 15.21 11.26
N VAL A 68 4.56 14.49 11.26
CA VAL A 68 3.36 14.93 11.94
C VAL A 68 3.11 14.05 13.16
N GLY A 69 3.35 14.61 14.34
CA GLY A 69 3.12 13.98 15.63
C GLY A 69 1.89 14.51 16.37
N GLU A 70 1.66 14.01 17.57
CA GLU A 70 0.68 14.56 18.52
C GLU A 70 1.38 15.48 19.51
N LYS A 71 0.80 16.64 19.81
CA LYS A 71 1.37 17.57 20.78
C LYS A 71 1.40 16.94 22.17
N GLY A 72 2.57 16.93 22.79
CA GLY A 72 2.81 16.31 24.10
C GLY A 72 3.19 14.83 24.04
N ASP A 73 3.38 14.26 22.85
CA ASP A 73 4.08 12.99 22.67
C ASP A 73 5.59 13.24 22.75
N LEU A 74 6.08 13.43 23.99
CA LEU A 74 7.47 13.75 24.28
C LEU A 74 8.49 12.78 23.66
N PRO A 75 8.24 11.45 23.63
CA PRO A 75 9.15 10.53 22.95
C PRO A 75 9.28 10.81 21.45
N THR A 76 8.20 11.10 20.74
CA THR A 76 8.22 11.45 19.32
C THR A 76 8.88 12.82 19.11
N GLU A 77 8.61 13.81 19.95
CA GLU A 77 9.25 15.13 19.90
C GLU A 77 10.77 15.00 20.09
N ALA A 78 11.25 14.18 21.04
CA ALA A 78 12.67 13.95 21.28
C ALA A 78 13.38 13.31 20.08
N VAL A 79 12.73 12.33 19.40
CA VAL A 79 13.28 11.74 18.17
C VAL A 79 13.43 12.78 17.08
N VAL A 80 12.42 13.63 16.86
CA VAL A 80 12.49 14.69 15.82
C VAL A 80 13.59 15.69 16.16
N GLU A 81 13.75 16.08 17.42
CA GLU A 81 14.79 17.02 17.87
C GLU A 81 16.20 16.45 17.62
N GLN A 82 16.40 15.14 17.82
CA GLN A 82 17.68 14.49 17.53
C GLN A 82 18.13 14.69 16.08
N TYR A 83 17.19 14.77 15.13
CA TYR A 83 17.47 14.98 13.70
C TYR A 83 17.27 16.44 13.26
N ALA A 84 17.01 17.39 14.14
CA ALA A 84 16.75 18.79 13.80
C ALA A 84 17.91 19.50 13.08
N HIS A 85 19.14 18.97 13.19
CA HIS A 85 20.30 19.45 12.43
C HIS A 85 20.21 19.19 10.91
N ARG A 86 19.29 18.34 10.47
CA ARG A 86 19.02 18.08 9.05
C ARG A 86 18.12 19.19 8.51
N GLY A 87 18.67 20.07 7.67
CA GLY A 87 17.98 21.28 7.22
C GLY A 87 16.73 21.11 6.36
N HIS A 88 16.38 19.88 6.01
CA HIS A 88 15.16 19.52 5.25
C HIS A 88 14.12 18.73 6.07
N LEU A 89 14.31 18.63 7.38
CA LEU A 89 13.35 18.04 8.31
C LEU A 89 12.53 19.13 9.00
N TYR A 90 11.22 18.99 8.97
CA TYR A 90 10.26 19.83 9.66
C TYR A 90 9.35 18.98 10.51
N ALA A 91 8.76 19.57 11.55
CA ALA A 91 7.75 18.91 12.37
C ALA A 91 6.51 19.78 12.52
N THR A 92 5.36 19.14 12.56
CA THR A 92 4.10 19.77 12.96
C THR A 92 3.32 18.83 13.87
N TYR A 93 2.47 19.37 14.73
CA TYR A 93 1.81 18.58 15.77
C TYR A 93 0.32 18.81 15.77
N ILE A 94 -0.45 17.72 15.80
CA ILE A 94 -1.91 17.80 16.00
C ILE A 94 -2.22 18.04 17.49
N PRO A 95 -3.34 18.72 17.81
CA PRO A 95 -3.77 18.88 19.18
C PRO A 95 -4.08 17.54 19.85
N HIS A 96 -3.73 17.39 21.12
CA HIS A 96 -4.01 16.17 21.89
C HIS A 96 -5.50 15.77 21.87
N ARG A 97 -6.42 16.75 21.88
CA ARG A 97 -7.85 16.52 21.79
C ARG A 97 -8.41 16.97 20.45
N SER A 98 -8.70 16.00 19.59
CA SER A 98 -9.46 16.20 18.36
C SER A 98 -10.83 15.53 18.50
N LEU A 99 -11.88 16.33 18.66
CA LEU A 99 -13.23 15.82 18.95
C LEU A 99 -14.05 15.50 17.69
N PHE A 100 -13.73 16.12 16.56
CA PHE A 100 -14.58 16.09 15.37
C PHE A 100 -13.94 15.46 14.15
N MET A 101 -12.67 15.09 14.23
CA MET A 101 -11.91 14.54 13.10
C MET A 101 -11.00 13.41 13.58
N SER A 102 -10.84 12.39 12.75
CA SER A 102 -9.81 11.37 12.94
C SER A 102 -8.43 12.01 13.07
N LYS A 103 -7.66 11.64 14.10
CA LYS A 103 -6.30 12.14 14.32
C LYS A 103 -5.42 11.93 13.09
N SER A 104 -5.47 10.73 12.45
CA SER A 104 -4.69 10.43 11.25
C SER A 104 -5.05 11.36 10.10
N LYS A 105 -6.33 11.62 9.85
CA LYS A 105 -6.77 12.53 8.79
C LYS A 105 -6.41 13.99 9.07
N LEU A 106 -6.49 14.38 10.34
CA LEU A 106 -6.04 15.70 10.77
C LEU A 106 -4.53 15.85 10.56
N ALA A 107 -3.75 14.82 10.91
CA ALA A 107 -2.32 14.80 10.70
C ALA A 107 -1.96 14.96 9.22
N VAL A 108 -2.61 14.20 8.33
CA VAL A 108 -2.43 14.37 6.88
C VAL A 108 -2.80 15.78 6.43
N ALA A 109 -3.96 16.30 6.85
CA ALA A 109 -4.41 17.64 6.44
C ALA A 109 -3.46 18.76 6.90
N LEU A 110 -2.91 18.66 8.12
CA LEU A 110 -1.91 19.60 8.62
C LEU A 110 -0.59 19.46 7.88
N GLY A 111 -0.11 18.25 7.67
CA GLY A 111 1.13 18.00 6.92
C GLY A 111 1.05 18.50 5.48
N VAL A 112 -0.06 18.26 4.78
CA VAL A 112 -0.27 18.78 3.42
C VAL A 112 -0.33 20.31 3.39
N LYS A 113 -0.91 20.94 4.40
CA LYS A 113 -0.91 22.42 4.51
C LYS A 113 0.50 22.97 4.76
N ALA A 114 1.29 22.29 5.59
CA ALA A 114 2.67 22.67 5.88
C ALA A 114 3.65 22.40 4.72
N ALA A 115 3.31 21.53 3.81
CA ALA A 115 4.15 21.15 2.67
C ALA A 115 4.36 22.30 1.68
N HIS A 116 5.57 22.42 1.14
CA HIS A 116 5.95 23.43 0.15
C HIS A 116 5.92 22.89 -1.28
N ASN A 117 6.06 21.58 -1.47
CA ASN A 117 6.14 20.95 -2.78
C ASN A 117 4.78 20.45 -3.26
N GLU A 118 4.64 20.31 -4.58
CA GLU A 118 3.40 19.86 -5.21
C GLU A 118 3.14 18.36 -5.00
N TRP A 119 4.19 17.54 -5.01
CA TRP A 119 4.05 16.12 -4.76
C TRP A 119 4.25 15.76 -3.30
N ILE A 120 3.26 15.09 -2.73
CA ILE A 120 3.28 14.57 -1.36
C ILE A 120 3.42 13.06 -1.42
N VAL A 121 4.50 12.53 -0.88
CA VAL A 121 4.67 11.09 -0.63
C VAL A 121 4.29 10.82 0.82
N MET A 122 3.34 9.92 1.06
CA MET A 122 2.79 9.68 2.38
C MET A 122 3.19 8.30 2.89
N VAL A 123 3.78 8.27 4.09
CA VAL A 123 4.21 7.05 4.80
C VAL A 123 3.92 7.16 6.30
N ASN A 124 3.91 6.03 6.99
CA ASN A 124 3.83 5.99 8.46
C ASN A 124 5.23 5.82 9.07
N ALA A 125 5.36 6.08 10.36
CA ALA A 125 6.62 5.90 11.10
C ALA A 125 7.16 4.46 11.05
N GLU A 126 6.26 3.45 10.95
CA GLU A 126 6.63 2.04 10.81
C GLU A 126 7.14 1.65 9.43
N CYS A 127 7.22 2.59 8.50
CA CYS A 127 7.58 2.33 7.12
C CYS A 127 9.07 2.54 6.88
N ARG A 128 9.69 1.56 6.25
CA ARG A 128 11.10 1.59 5.88
C ARG A 128 11.26 1.40 4.37
N PRO A 129 11.76 2.41 3.64
CA PRO A 129 12.21 2.24 2.26
C PRO A 129 13.27 1.14 2.16
N GLN A 130 13.22 0.34 1.10
CA GLN A 130 14.17 -0.76 0.90
C GLN A 130 15.45 -0.32 0.17
N SER A 131 15.44 0.86 -0.44
CA SER A 131 16.54 1.42 -1.21
C SER A 131 16.73 2.90 -0.88
N ASP A 132 17.94 3.40 -1.05
CA ASP A 132 18.31 4.82 -0.98
C ASP A 132 17.78 5.62 -2.19
N VAL A 133 17.41 4.95 -3.28
CA VAL A 133 16.80 5.54 -4.48
C VAL A 133 15.28 5.40 -4.54
N TRP A 134 14.64 5.10 -3.40
CA TRP A 134 13.17 4.92 -3.33
C TRP A 134 12.40 6.14 -3.87
N LEU A 135 12.77 7.36 -3.45
CA LEU A 135 12.13 8.58 -3.93
C LEU A 135 12.35 8.79 -5.42
N LYS A 136 13.55 8.52 -5.93
CA LYS A 136 13.88 8.63 -7.34
C LYS A 136 13.03 7.68 -8.20
N THR A 137 12.89 6.43 -7.73
CA THR A 137 12.09 5.42 -8.42
C THR A 137 10.60 5.77 -8.43
N LEU A 138 10.05 6.30 -7.33
CA LEU A 138 8.67 6.81 -7.30
C LEU A 138 8.50 8.02 -8.22
N ALA A 139 9.44 8.97 -8.17
CA ALA A 139 9.37 10.21 -8.93
C ALA A 139 9.43 9.99 -10.45
N SER A 140 10.08 8.92 -10.91
CA SER A 140 10.10 8.56 -12.33
C SER A 140 8.71 8.37 -12.94
N ARG A 141 7.68 8.22 -12.10
CA ARG A 141 6.28 8.08 -12.50
C ARG A 141 5.40 9.29 -12.17
N MET A 142 6.01 10.38 -11.67
CA MET A 142 5.33 11.64 -11.36
C MET A 142 5.32 12.58 -12.56
N ASP A 143 4.82 12.09 -13.70
CA ASP A 143 4.69 12.89 -14.93
C ASP A 143 3.58 13.96 -14.81
N SER A 144 3.48 14.82 -15.83
CA SER A 144 2.48 15.92 -15.88
C SER A 144 1.05 15.43 -15.82
N ASP A 145 0.78 14.25 -16.38
CA ASP A 145 -0.57 13.67 -16.50
C ASP A 145 -0.92 12.81 -15.29
N ALA A 146 0.05 12.50 -14.44
CA ALA A 146 -0.17 11.75 -13.21
C ALA A 146 -0.76 12.63 -12.12
N ASN A 147 -1.76 12.12 -11.41
CA ASN A 147 -2.28 12.75 -10.20
C ASN A 147 -2.04 11.91 -8.93
N LEU A 148 -1.85 10.61 -9.12
CA LEU A 148 -1.57 9.64 -8.06
C LEU A 148 -0.48 8.67 -8.50
N VAL A 149 0.40 8.32 -7.57
CA VAL A 149 1.36 7.21 -7.71
C VAL A 149 1.10 6.23 -6.57
N MET A 150 1.00 4.96 -6.90
CA MET A 150 0.80 3.87 -5.94
C MET A 150 2.00 2.93 -6.02
N GLY A 151 2.80 2.89 -4.96
CA GLY A 151 3.92 1.98 -4.80
C GLY A 151 3.53 0.69 -4.05
N TYR A 152 4.35 -0.33 -4.18
CA TYR A 152 4.18 -1.57 -3.43
C TYR A 152 4.66 -1.42 -1.99
N SER A 153 3.92 -2.02 -1.05
CA SER A 153 4.35 -2.17 0.34
C SER A 153 3.96 -3.53 0.90
N ASN A 154 4.81 -4.09 1.76
CA ASN A 154 4.53 -5.33 2.48
C ASN A 154 5.13 -5.26 3.89
N TYR A 155 4.84 -6.23 4.71
CA TYR A 155 5.49 -6.40 6.01
C TYR A 155 6.91 -6.91 5.84
N ASP A 156 7.74 -6.68 6.85
CA ASP A 156 9.11 -7.18 6.91
C ASP A 156 9.17 -8.73 6.95
N SER A 157 10.39 -9.27 6.93
CA SER A 157 10.62 -10.72 6.93
C SER A 157 10.21 -11.41 8.23
N GLU A 158 10.14 -10.68 9.34
CA GLU A 158 9.79 -11.20 10.67
C GLU A 158 8.28 -11.43 10.81
N ALA A 159 7.49 -10.77 9.97
CA ALA A 159 6.05 -10.95 9.98
C ALA A 159 5.66 -12.38 9.58
N ARG A 160 4.58 -12.87 10.18
CA ARG A 160 4.02 -14.20 9.86
C ARG A 160 3.79 -14.33 8.36
N GLY A 161 4.22 -15.44 7.76
CA GLY A 161 4.07 -15.70 6.32
C GLY A 161 2.63 -15.54 5.81
N TYR A 162 1.63 -15.85 6.64
CA TYR A 162 0.23 -15.62 6.30
C TYR A 162 -0.09 -14.12 6.12
N TYR A 163 0.41 -13.25 6.99
CA TYR A 163 0.19 -11.80 6.90
C TYR A 163 0.84 -11.22 5.66
N ARG A 164 2.09 -11.62 5.40
CA ARG A 164 2.84 -11.21 4.20
C ARG A 164 2.14 -11.65 2.92
N PHE A 165 1.69 -12.91 2.87
CA PHE A 165 0.99 -13.44 1.70
C PHE A 165 -0.38 -12.76 1.48
N ALA A 166 -1.14 -12.52 2.54
CA ALA A 166 -2.42 -11.82 2.44
C ALA A 166 -2.24 -10.38 1.96
N ARG A 167 -1.19 -9.69 2.44
CA ARG A 167 -0.83 -8.33 2.00
C ARG A 167 -0.42 -8.34 0.54
N LEU A 168 0.54 -9.19 0.15
CA LEU A 168 0.99 -9.37 -1.23
C LEU A 168 -0.19 -9.51 -2.18
N ARG A 169 -1.07 -10.49 -1.92
CA ARG A 169 -2.22 -10.76 -2.77
C ARG A 169 -3.15 -9.56 -2.90
N THR A 170 -3.43 -8.88 -1.79
CA THR A 170 -4.33 -7.72 -1.80
C THR A 170 -3.69 -6.55 -2.52
N MET A 171 -2.41 -6.24 -2.26
CA MET A 171 -1.68 -5.17 -2.94
C MET A 171 -1.62 -5.40 -4.45
N CYS A 172 -1.22 -6.60 -4.88
CA CYS A 172 -1.19 -6.91 -6.31
C CYS A 172 -2.56 -6.75 -6.99
N TYR A 173 -3.64 -7.13 -6.30
CA TYR A 173 -4.99 -6.91 -6.81
C TYR A 173 -5.30 -5.42 -6.97
N MET A 174 -4.97 -4.59 -5.96
CA MET A 174 -5.23 -3.14 -5.98
C MET A 174 -4.39 -2.43 -7.04
N LEU A 175 -3.09 -2.72 -7.12
CA LEU A 175 -2.19 -2.11 -8.08
C LEU A 175 -2.59 -2.43 -9.52
N ARG A 176 -2.87 -3.70 -9.83
CA ARG A 176 -3.38 -4.09 -11.16
C ARG A 176 -4.70 -3.43 -11.49
N ARG A 177 -5.58 -3.30 -10.50
CA ARG A 177 -6.85 -2.62 -10.69
C ARG A 177 -6.64 -1.15 -11.00
N ALA A 178 -5.67 -0.50 -10.35
CA ALA A 178 -5.33 0.90 -10.59
C ALA A 178 -4.88 1.16 -12.04
N VAL A 179 -4.18 0.20 -12.65
CA VAL A 179 -3.74 0.30 -14.06
C VAL A 179 -4.87 0.05 -15.05
N GLY A 180 -5.67 -1.01 -14.81
CA GLY A 180 -6.73 -1.42 -15.73
C GLY A 180 -8.02 -0.59 -15.62
N SER A 181 -8.15 0.24 -14.60
CA SER A 181 -9.35 1.06 -14.33
C SER A 181 -9.02 2.16 -13.32
N VAL A 182 -10.04 2.88 -12.85
CA VAL A 182 -9.86 3.87 -11.78
C VAL A 182 -9.60 3.16 -10.44
N ALA A 183 -8.51 3.51 -9.77
CA ALA A 183 -8.21 3.00 -8.44
C ALA A 183 -9.32 3.36 -7.45
N TYR A 184 -9.63 2.46 -6.53
CA TYR A 184 -10.69 2.69 -5.55
C TYR A 184 -10.21 2.64 -4.10
N ARG A 185 -9.06 2.04 -3.84
CA ARG A 185 -8.37 2.00 -2.55
C ARG A 185 -6.93 1.50 -2.71
N THR A 186 -6.17 1.60 -1.63
CA THR A 186 -4.93 0.85 -1.41
C THR A 186 -5.08 -0.13 -0.24
N ASN A 187 -4.12 -0.97 0.00
CA ASN A 187 -4.06 -1.81 1.21
C ASN A 187 -2.76 -1.58 1.96
N GLY A 188 -2.11 -0.47 1.67
CA GLY A 188 -0.82 -0.14 2.24
C GLY A 188 -0.54 1.34 2.22
N THR A 189 0.63 1.62 2.68
CA THR A 189 1.32 2.89 2.57
C THR A 189 1.99 3.00 1.20
N ASN A 190 2.87 3.95 1.00
CA ASN A 190 3.59 4.16 -0.25
C ASN A 190 2.72 4.71 -1.39
N ILE A 191 2.12 5.85 -1.12
CA ILE A 191 1.35 6.59 -2.11
C ILE A 191 1.91 8.00 -2.27
N ALA A 192 1.79 8.53 -3.48
CA ALA A 192 2.03 9.94 -3.73
C ALA A 192 0.82 10.58 -4.43
N PHE A 193 0.56 11.86 -4.12
CA PHE A 193 -0.56 12.61 -4.67
C PHE A 193 -0.22 14.09 -4.77
N ARG A 194 -1.00 14.83 -5.57
CA ARG A 194 -0.80 16.27 -5.75
C ARG A 194 -1.41 17.08 -4.61
N ARG A 195 -0.60 17.97 -4.04
CA ARG A 195 -1.00 18.89 -2.96
C ARG A 195 -2.14 19.79 -3.39
N SER A 196 -2.05 20.36 -4.58
CA SER A 196 -3.06 21.27 -5.15
C SER A 196 -4.42 20.60 -5.25
N GLU A 197 -4.51 19.36 -5.71
CA GLU A 197 -5.76 18.59 -5.77
C GLU A 197 -6.36 18.32 -4.38
N PHE A 198 -5.51 17.95 -3.41
CA PHE A 198 -5.96 17.73 -2.04
C PHE A 198 -6.59 18.99 -1.44
N ILE A 199 -5.98 20.15 -1.66
CA ILE A 199 -6.49 21.44 -1.18
C ILE A 199 -7.76 21.85 -1.92
N ALA A 200 -7.75 21.79 -3.25
CA ALA A 200 -8.89 22.19 -4.10
C ALA A 200 -10.15 21.39 -3.81
N GLN A 201 -10.00 20.11 -3.48
CA GLN A 201 -11.11 19.22 -3.15
C GLN A 201 -11.38 19.14 -1.64
N GLU A 202 -10.85 20.06 -0.83
CA GLU A 202 -11.08 20.17 0.60
C GLU A 202 -10.70 18.91 1.42
N GLY A 203 -9.62 18.23 1.01
CA GLY A 203 -9.06 17.11 1.76
C GLY A 203 -10.06 15.97 1.99
N TYR A 204 -10.28 15.63 3.25
CA TYR A 204 -11.18 14.54 3.66
C TYR A 204 -12.64 14.98 3.87
N ARG A 205 -13.07 16.11 3.30
CA ARG A 205 -14.47 16.55 3.42
C ARG A 205 -15.43 15.41 3.03
N GLY A 206 -16.42 15.14 3.88
CA GLY A 206 -17.37 14.04 3.78
C GLY A 206 -16.98 12.77 4.52
N ASN A 207 -15.69 12.63 4.94
CA ASN A 207 -15.18 11.44 5.62
C ASN A 207 -14.44 11.75 6.94
N LEU A 208 -14.58 12.97 7.47
CA LEU A 208 -13.82 13.46 8.61
C LEU A 208 -14.04 12.67 9.90
N GLN A 209 -15.28 12.22 10.13
CA GLN A 209 -15.69 11.49 11.33
C GLN A 209 -15.28 10.01 11.31
N LEU A 210 -14.87 9.48 10.18
CA LEU A 210 -14.44 8.08 10.07
C LEU A 210 -13.02 7.94 10.61
N VAL A 211 -12.82 7.09 11.59
CA VAL A 211 -11.58 7.02 12.38
C VAL A 211 -10.35 6.63 11.54
N ASN A 212 -10.49 5.80 10.54
CA ASN A 212 -9.38 5.28 9.72
C ASN A 212 -9.64 5.46 8.23
N GLY A 213 -8.70 4.98 7.40
CA GLY A 213 -8.83 4.95 5.95
C GLY A 213 -8.26 6.18 5.27
N GLU A 214 -7.33 6.90 5.90
CA GLU A 214 -6.68 8.07 5.35
C GLU A 214 -6.07 7.81 3.98
N TYR A 215 -5.39 6.69 3.79
CA TYR A 215 -4.84 6.27 2.50
C TYR A 215 -5.95 5.89 1.50
N ASP A 216 -6.90 5.07 1.94
CA ASP A 216 -7.99 4.59 1.10
C ASP A 216 -8.86 5.74 0.57
N PHE A 217 -9.14 6.75 1.41
CA PHE A 217 -9.95 7.91 0.99
C PHE A 217 -9.21 8.84 0.04
N ILE A 218 -7.88 8.99 0.15
CA ILE A 218 -7.08 9.73 -0.83
C ILE A 218 -7.22 9.05 -2.19
N ILE A 219 -6.91 7.75 -2.27
CA ILE A 219 -7.04 7.02 -3.53
C ILE A 219 -8.47 7.06 -4.06
N ASN A 220 -9.46 6.86 -3.19
CA ASN A 220 -10.86 6.84 -3.62
C ASN A 220 -11.35 8.17 -4.15
N LYS A 221 -10.92 9.27 -3.55
CA LYS A 221 -11.38 10.61 -3.90
C LYS A 221 -10.65 11.18 -5.11
N TYR A 222 -9.33 10.99 -5.19
CA TYR A 222 -8.49 11.68 -6.17
C TYR A 222 -8.16 10.85 -7.41
N ALA A 223 -8.30 9.51 -7.39
CA ALA A 223 -8.02 8.69 -8.56
C ALA A 223 -8.92 9.06 -9.76
N GLN A 224 -8.27 9.33 -10.89
CA GLN A 224 -8.92 9.64 -12.15
C GLN A 224 -8.55 8.60 -13.23
N PRO A 225 -9.38 8.40 -14.25
CA PRO A 225 -9.10 7.48 -15.33
C PRO A 225 -7.78 7.81 -16.04
N GLY A 226 -6.85 6.84 -16.08
CA GLY A 226 -5.59 7.00 -16.81
C GLY A 226 -4.53 7.88 -16.12
N GLN A 227 -4.82 8.48 -14.95
CA GLN A 227 -3.90 9.39 -14.26
C GLN A 227 -3.23 8.76 -13.03
N THR A 228 -3.60 7.53 -12.66
CA THR A 228 -2.94 6.80 -11.58
C THR A 228 -1.78 5.99 -12.15
N ARG A 229 -0.57 6.22 -11.65
CA ARG A 229 0.63 5.45 -11.96
C ARG A 229 0.87 4.40 -10.89
N VAL A 230 1.47 3.28 -11.28
CA VAL A 230 1.82 2.19 -10.37
C VAL A 230 3.31 1.93 -10.46
N VAL A 231 3.95 1.69 -9.33
CA VAL A 231 5.38 1.37 -9.23
C VAL A 231 5.52 0.09 -8.42
N THR A 232 6.10 -0.94 -9.03
CA THR A 232 6.35 -2.25 -8.40
C THR A 232 7.83 -2.60 -8.37
N ALA A 233 8.70 -1.73 -8.90
CA ALA A 233 10.14 -1.92 -8.83
C ALA A 233 10.60 -2.12 -7.38
N GLU A 234 11.55 -3.03 -7.17
CA GLU A 234 12.06 -3.40 -5.84
C GLU A 234 12.59 -2.18 -5.08
N ASP A 235 13.29 -1.28 -5.79
CA ASP A 235 13.82 -0.05 -5.22
C ASP A 235 12.75 0.93 -4.71
N ALA A 236 11.53 0.84 -5.24
CA ALA A 236 10.40 1.64 -4.78
C ALA A 236 9.59 0.96 -3.65
N CYS A 237 9.98 -0.23 -3.21
CA CYS A 237 9.24 -0.96 -2.19
C CYS A 237 9.43 -0.39 -0.80
N ILE A 238 8.36 -0.46 0.00
CA ILE A 238 8.39 -0.16 1.43
C ILE A 238 8.13 -1.44 2.22
N ARG A 239 8.86 -1.61 3.33
CA ARG A 239 8.56 -2.60 4.36
C ARG A 239 7.94 -1.90 5.57
N GLU A 240 6.87 -2.50 6.08
CA GLU A 240 6.22 -2.10 7.31
C GLU A 240 6.61 -3.08 8.43
N ASP A 241 6.75 -2.60 9.64
CA ASP A 241 7.03 -3.46 10.80
C ASP A 241 5.98 -4.56 10.95
N SER A 242 6.40 -5.69 11.55
CA SER A 242 5.52 -6.84 11.78
C SER A 242 4.33 -6.47 12.66
N PRO A 243 3.08 -6.62 12.18
CA PRO A 243 1.91 -6.32 12.99
C PRO A 243 1.69 -7.39 14.07
N THR A 244 1.28 -6.96 15.25
CA THR A 244 0.71 -7.89 16.24
C THR A 244 -0.61 -8.48 15.72
N SER A 245 -1.04 -9.62 16.29
CA SER A 245 -2.33 -10.24 15.91
C SER A 245 -3.51 -9.30 16.11
N LYS A 246 -3.44 -8.44 17.14
CA LYS A 246 -4.47 -7.43 17.40
C LYS A 246 -4.49 -6.36 16.30
N GLN A 247 -3.34 -5.78 15.98
CA GLN A 247 -3.23 -4.76 14.91
C GLN A 247 -3.69 -5.31 13.55
N TRP A 248 -3.35 -6.57 13.25
CA TRP A 248 -3.82 -7.24 12.04
C TRP A 248 -5.36 -7.31 11.99
N HIS A 249 -5.98 -7.78 13.08
CA HIS A 249 -7.43 -7.90 13.18
C HIS A 249 -8.13 -6.53 13.16
N ASP A 250 -7.59 -5.56 13.88
CA ASP A 250 -8.12 -4.20 13.90
C ASP A 250 -8.12 -3.55 12.50
N ARG A 251 -7.09 -3.79 11.68
CA ARG A 251 -7.04 -3.35 10.27
C ARG A 251 -8.20 -3.93 9.44
N ASP A 252 -8.51 -5.21 9.62
CA ASP A 252 -9.63 -5.85 8.91
C ASP A 252 -10.99 -5.27 9.36
N ILE A 253 -11.18 -5.04 10.66
CA ILE A 253 -12.38 -4.39 11.22
C ILE A 253 -12.51 -2.97 10.67
N CYS A 254 -11.44 -2.20 10.72
CA CYS A 254 -11.41 -0.84 10.18
C CYS A 254 -11.79 -0.81 8.71
N TYR A 255 -11.22 -1.69 7.89
CA TYR A 255 -11.60 -1.81 6.49
C TYR A 255 -13.07 -2.21 6.31
N ALA A 256 -13.57 -3.17 7.09
CA ALA A 256 -14.97 -3.58 7.03
C ALA A 256 -15.94 -2.42 7.33
N HIS A 257 -15.52 -1.48 8.17
CA HIS A 257 -16.28 -0.26 8.48
C HIS A 257 -16.21 0.77 7.34
N ILE A 258 -15.00 1.14 6.89
CA ILE A 258 -14.81 2.22 5.90
C ILE A 258 -15.26 1.83 4.48
N ARG A 259 -15.23 0.54 4.12
CA ARG A 259 -15.56 0.05 2.76
C ARG A 259 -16.95 0.47 2.25
N LYS A 260 -17.87 0.78 3.17
CA LYS A 260 -19.22 1.23 2.83
C LYS A 260 -19.22 2.66 2.27
N PHE A 261 -18.20 3.43 2.60
CA PHE A 261 -18.06 4.84 2.22
C PHE A 261 -17.11 5.03 1.04
N LEU A 262 -16.47 3.96 0.57
CA LEU A 262 -15.62 4.00 -0.63
C LEU A 262 -16.48 3.86 -1.87
N SER A 263 -16.48 4.88 -2.72
CA SER A 263 -17.11 4.80 -4.04
C SER A 263 -16.37 3.76 -4.91
N ARG A 264 -17.03 3.24 -5.94
CA ARG A 264 -16.46 2.26 -6.89
C ARG A 264 -15.96 0.94 -6.26
N SER A 265 -16.27 0.68 -4.99
CA SER A 265 -15.71 -0.46 -4.24
C SER A 265 -16.48 -1.77 -4.46
N THR A 266 -17.77 -1.71 -4.86
CA THR A 266 -18.65 -2.88 -4.86
C THR A 266 -18.22 -3.95 -5.87
N ALA A 267 -18.08 -3.59 -7.15
CA ALA A 267 -17.71 -4.55 -8.19
C ALA A 267 -16.29 -5.16 -8.00
N PRO A 268 -15.21 -4.36 -7.75
CA PRO A 268 -13.89 -4.93 -7.49
C PRO A 268 -13.86 -5.82 -6.26
N ARG A 269 -14.58 -5.45 -5.19
CA ARG A 269 -14.67 -6.25 -3.97
C ARG A 269 -15.40 -7.57 -4.20
N THR A 270 -16.51 -7.54 -4.92
CA THR A 270 -17.26 -8.75 -5.26
C THR A 270 -16.39 -9.71 -6.08
N LEU A 271 -15.66 -9.19 -7.07
CA LEU A 271 -14.75 -9.99 -7.89
C LEU A 271 -13.60 -10.57 -7.07
N PHE A 272 -13.00 -9.78 -6.18
CA PHE A 272 -11.95 -10.26 -5.27
C PHE A 272 -12.46 -11.35 -4.33
N ASN A 273 -13.63 -11.15 -3.71
CA ASN A 273 -14.23 -12.14 -2.83
C ASN A 273 -14.60 -13.41 -3.58
N PHE A 274 -15.11 -13.29 -4.81
CA PHE A 274 -15.41 -14.44 -5.66
C PHE A 274 -14.15 -15.26 -5.96
N ASP A 275 -13.07 -14.63 -6.39
CA ASP A 275 -11.78 -15.30 -6.63
C ASP A 275 -11.29 -16.02 -5.36
N MET A 276 -11.39 -15.37 -4.20
CA MET A 276 -11.01 -15.97 -2.93
C MET A 276 -11.87 -17.17 -2.55
N THR A 277 -13.19 -17.05 -2.72
CA THR A 277 -14.12 -18.16 -2.44
C THR A 277 -13.82 -19.34 -3.36
N MET A 278 -13.62 -19.10 -4.65
CA MET A 278 -13.28 -20.15 -5.62
C MET A 278 -11.93 -20.81 -5.33
N MET A 279 -10.96 -20.05 -4.82
CA MET A 279 -9.68 -20.61 -4.37
C MET A 279 -9.86 -21.61 -3.22
N TYR A 280 -10.57 -21.20 -2.17
CA TYR A 280 -10.80 -22.07 -1.02
C TYR A 280 -11.70 -23.28 -1.38
N ALA A 281 -12.73 -23.06 -2.18
CA ALA A 281 -13.58 -24.14 -2.67
C ALA A 281 -12.79 -25.18 -3.50
N ASN A 282 -11.84 -24.73 -4.32
CA ASN A 282 -10.96 -25.62 -5.07
C ASN A 282 -10.11 -26.51 -4.14
N TYR A 283 -9.51 -25.92 -3.10
CA TYR A 283 -8.72 -26.72 -2.14
C TYR A 283 -9.60 -27.68 -1.33
N ALA A 284 -10.77 -27.23 -0.89
CA ALA A 284 -11.72 -28.10 -0.18
C ALA A 284 -12.17 -29.29 -1.06
N ALA A 285 -12.49 -29.02 -2.33
CA ALA A 285 -12.86 -30.09 -3.29
C ALA A 285 -11.70 -31.05 -3.54
N LEU A 286 -10.46 -30.57 -3.63
CA LEU A 286 -9.28 -31.41 -3.78
C LEU A 286 -9.07 -32.33 -2.58
N VAL A 287 -9.13 -31.79 -1.36
CA VAL A 287 -9.00 -32.58 -0.13
C VAL A 287 -10.11 -33.63 -0.07
N ALA A 288 -11.36 -33.25 -0.35
CA ALA A 288 -12.48 -34.17 -0.39
C ALA A 288 -12.28 -35.28 -1.44
N SER A 289 -11.78 -34.94 -2.65
CA SER A 289 -11.49 -35.90 -3.71
C SER A 289 -10.40 -36.89 -3.30
N ILE A 290 -9.34 -36.44 -2.63
CA ILE A 290 -8.27 -37.29 -2.12
C ILE A 290 -8.84 -38.27 -1.07
N VAL A 291 -9.57 -37.78 -0.10
CA VAL A 291 -10.16 -38.60 0.97
C VAL A 291 -11.12 -39.64 0.39
N LEU A 292 -12.07 -39.21 -0.45
CA LEU A 292 -13.06 -40.11 -1.06
C LEU A 292 -12.40 -41.15 -1.95
N SER A 293 -11.38 -40.79 -2.73
CA SER A 293 -10.64 -41.73 -3.59
C SER A 293 -9.88 -42.77 -2.77
N ALA A 294 -9.29 -42.37 -1.64
CA ALA A 294 -8.60 -43.28 -0.73
C ALA A 294 -9.58 -44.26 -0.06
N VAL A 295 -10.68 -43.75 0.48
CA VAL A 295 -11.73 -44.58 1.14
C VAL A 295 -12.37 -45.56 0.14
N SER A 296 -12.60 -45.11 -1.10
CA SER A 296 -13.20 -45.95 -2.17
C SER A 296 -12.18 -46.83 -2.88
N GLN A 297 -10.91 -46.84 -2.45
CA GLN A 297 -9.79 -47.62 -3.05
C GLN A 297 -9.59 -47.36 -4.55
N ARG A 298 -9.96 -46.15 -5.02
CA ARG A 298 -9.81 -45.74 -6.42
C ARG A 298 -8.43 -45.08 -6.63
N TRP A 299 -7.39 -45.87 -6.66
CA TRP A 299 -5.99 -45.41 -6.67
C TRP A 299 -5.64 -44.49 -7.84
N ILE A 300 -6.23 -44.67 -9.03
CA ILE A 300 -6.02 -43.80 -10.20
C ILE A 300 -6.56 -42.41 -9.91
N LEU A 301 -7.77 -42.29 -9.35
CA LEU A 301 -8.35 -40.99 -9.00
C LEU A 301 -7.59 -40.30 -7.87
N LEU A 302 -7.07 -41.06 -6.93
CA LEU A 302 -6.19 -40.56 -5.87
C LEU A 302 -4.92 -39.94 -6.46
N ALA A 303 -4.25 -40.66 -7.36
CA ALA A 303 -3.03 -40.17 -8.02
C ALA A 303 -3.28 -38.89 -8.82
N VAL A 304 -4.38 -38.83 -9.58
CA VAL A 304 -4.77 -37.63 -10.34
C VAL A 304 -5.06 -36.44 -9.43
N ALA A 305 -5.79 -36.64 -8.32
CA ALA A 305 -6.11 -35.57 -7.37
C ALA A 305 -4.84 -35.06 -6.66
N ALA A 306 -3.93 -35.94 -6.28
CA ALA A 306 -2.66 -35.60 -5.66
C ALA A 306 -1.76 -34.83 -6.65
N LEU A 307 -1.64 -35.29 -7.88
CA LEU A 307 -0.88 -34.60 -8.94
C LEU A 307 -1.44 -33.19 -9.20
N TYR A 308 -2.77 -33.05 -9.25
CA TYR A 308 -3.42 -31.76 -9.45
C TYR A 308 -3.18 -30.79 -8.25
N LEU A 309 -3.16 -31.31 -7.02
CA LEU A 309 -2.82 -30.53 -5.85
C LEU A 309 -1.38 -29.97 -5.94
N VAL A 310 -0.42 -30.85 -6.25
CA VAL A 310 0.98 -30.47 -6.43
C VAL A 310 1.13 -29.41 -7.53
N LEU A 311 0.51 -29.64 -8.68
CA LEU A 311 0.53 -28.69 -9.81
C LEU A 311 -0.04 -27.33 -9.41
N THR A 312 -1.15 -27.32 -8.66
CA THR A 312 -1.78 -26.08 -8.17
C THR A 312 -0.85 -25.31 -7.24
N ILE A 313 -0.16 -26.00 -6.32
CA ILE A 313 0.80 -25.40 -5.39
C ILE A 313 2.00 -24.83 -6.15
N VAL A 314 2.57 -25.61 -7.06
CA VAL A 314 3.74 -25.19 -7.88
C VAL A 314 3.41 -23.95 -8.72
N LEU A 315 2.29 -23.96 -9.44
CA LEU A 315 1.86 -22.81 -10.25
C LEU A 315 1.69 -21.55 -9.39
N ARG A 316 1.04 -21.67 -8.22
CA ARG A 316 0.87 -20.54 -7.32
C ARG A 316 2.19 -20.03 -6.74
N SER A 317 3.11 -20.93 -6.41
CA SER A 317 4.45 -20.56 -5.92
C SER A 317 5.27 -19.85 -6.98
N LEU A 318 5.20 -20.31 -8.25
CA LEU A 318 5.89 -19.67 -9.36
C LEU A 318 5.35 -18.26 -9.64
N ILE A 319 4.03 -18.07 -9.50
CA ILE A 319 3.41 -16.75 -9.66
C ILE A 319 3.81 -15.83 -8.52
N ALA A 320 3.79 -16.33 -7.28
CA ALA A 320 4.19 -15.55 -6.11
C ALA A 320 5.67 -15.11 -6.14
N ARG A 321 6.52 -15.82 -6.89
CA ARG A 321 7.94 -15.45 -7.07
C ARG A 321 8.13 -14.37 -8.14
N LYS A 322 7.16 -14.18 -9.05
CA LYS A 322 7.22 -13.17 -10.11
C LYS A 322 6.59 -11.82 -9.71
N VAL A 323 6.11 -11.72 -8.50
CA VAL A 323 5.48 -10.57 -7.86
C VAL A 323 6.26 -10.23 -6.59
#